data_ef9acd7cb9ae537e0165b7969401084c
#
_entry.id   ef9acd7cb9ae537e0165b7969401084c
#
_cell.length_a   1.000
_cell.length_b   1.000
_cell.length_c   1.000
_cell.angle_alpha   90.00
_cell.angle_beta   90.00
_cell.angle_gamma   90.00
#
_symmetry.space_group_name_H-M   'P 1'
#
loop_
_entity.id
_entity.type
_entity.pdbx_description
1 polymer ?
#
loop_
_entity_poly.entity_id
_entity_poly.type
_entity_poly.pdbx_seq_one_letter_code
_entity_poly.pdbx_strand_id
1 'polypeptide(L)'
;MSWKVIIVEDVKLELKGTEEIFRNEIPEAEVIGTAMTEEEFWPLMEKQLPDMVLLDLGLGGSTTIGVEICRNIRKRFPTVKVLIFTGEVLNEKLWVDALDAGANGIVLKTGELLTRDEVCRVMQGKQW
;
A
#
# COMPACT_ATOMS: atom_id res chain seq x y z
N MET A 1 11.49 -9.91 -14.55
CA MET A 1 10.08 -9.95 -14.11
C MET A 1 9.82 -8.80 -13.16
N SER A 2 8.67 -8.17 -13.32
CA SER A 2 8.29 -7.02 -12.48
C SER A 2 7.26 -7.42 -11.45
N TRP A 3 7.35 -6.86 -10.25
CA TRP A 3 6.26 -6.92 -9.29
C TRP A 3 5.20 -5.91 -9.70
N LYS A 4 3.95 -6.34 -9.73
CA LYS A 4 2.84 -5.47 -10.11
C LYS A 4 2.24 -4.85 -8.88
N VAL A 5 2.07 -3.52 -8.89
CA VAL A 5 1.68 -2.73 -7.72
C VAL A 5 0.45 -1.91 -8.03
N ILE A 6 -0.51 -1.92 -7.10
CA ILE A 6 -1.62 -0.95 -7.10
C ILE A 6 -1.39 0.01 -5.94
N ILE A 7 -1.54 1.30 -6.20
CA ILE A 7 -1.38 2.34 -5.17
C ILE A 7 -2.76 2.88 -4.80
N VAL A 8 -3.05 2.94 -3.50
CA VAL A 8 -4.30 3.50 -2.97
C VAL A 8 -3.95 4.71 -2.09
N GLU A 9 -4.28 5.91 -2.57
CA GLU A 9 -3.91 7.16 -1.92
C GLU A 9 -4.90 8.25 -2.34
N ASP A 10 -5.54 8.92 -1.37
CA ASP A 10 -6.57 9.91 -1.68
C ASP A 10 -6.06 11.33 -1.87
N VAL A 11 -4.80 11.61 -1.56
CA VAL A 11 -4.19 12.91 -1.82
C VAL A 11 -3.47 12.86 -3.16
N LYS A 12 -4.00 13.55 -4.15
CA LYS A 12 -3.51 13.49 -5.53
C LYS A 12 -2.02 13.79 -5.66
N LEU A 13 -1.54 14.81 -4.94
CA LEU A 13 -0.13 15.18 -5.00
C LEU A 13 0.76 14.06 -4.43
N GLU A 14 0.35 13.44 -3.33
CA GLU A 14 1.09 12.33 -2.74
C GLU A 14 1.04 11.10 -3.64
N LEU A 15 -0.08 10.85 -4.29
CA LEU A 15 -0.21 9.75 -5.25
C LEU A 15 0.79 9.92 -6.39
N LYS A 16 0.85 11.12 -6.97
CA LYS A 16 1.80 11.40 -8.06
C LYS A 16 3.24 11.27 -7.61
N GLY A 17 3.55 11.75 -6.40
CA GLY A 17 4.89 11.60 -5.85
C GLY A 17 5.28 10.15 -5.68
N THR A 18 4.36 9.32 -5.21
CA THR A 18 4.60 7.89 -5.03
C THR A 18 4.81 7.20 -6.38
N GLU A 19 3.99 7.54 -7.38
CA GLU A 19 4.18 7.00 -8.74
C GLU A 19 5.57 7.33 -9.29
N GLU A 20 6.04 8.56 -9.06
CA GLU A 20 7.39 8.97 -9.49
C GLU A 20 8.48 8.14 -8.81
N ILE A 21 8.33 7.85 -7.52
CA ILE A 21 9.28 7.01 -6.79
C ILE A 21 9.37 5.62 -7.46
N PHE A 22 8.22 5.01 -7.73
CA PHE A 22 8.23 3.71 -8.39
C PHE A 22 8.87 3.77 -9.76
N ARG A 23 8.54 4.79 -10.56
CA ARG A 23 9.07 4.92 -11.91
C ARG A 23 10.58 5.11 -11.93
N ASN A 24 11.11 5.94 -11.03
CA ASN A 24 12.49 6.38 -11.08
C ASN A 24 13.43 5.58 -10.20
N GLU A 25 12.93 4.96 -9.12
CA GLU A 25 13.80 4.39 -8.09
C GLU A 25 13.53 2.93 -7.79
N ILE A 26 12.41 2.37 -8.28
CA ILE A 26 12.07 0.97 -8.02
C ILE A 26 11.81 0.25 -9.35
N PRO A 27 12.87 -0.03 -10.12
CA PRO A 27 12.69 -0.64 -11.45
C PRO A 27 12.12 -2.06 -11.40
N GLU A 28 12.17 -2.73 -10.24
CA GLU A 28 11.61 -4.06 -10.07
C GLU A 28 10.07 -4.06 -10.00
N ALA A 29 9.46 -2.89 -9.83
CA ALA A 29 8.02 -2.77 -9.66
C ALA A 29 7.38 -1.99 -10.79
N GLU A 30 6.19 -2.42 -11.17
CA GLU A 30 5.39 -1.75 -12.20
C GLU A 30 4.06 -1.36 -11.58
N VAL A 31 3.71 -0.08 -11.62
CA VAL A 31 2.40 0.39 -11.15
C VAL A 31 1.36 0.08 -12.22
N ILE A 32 0.45 -0.84 -11.91
CA ILE A 32 -0.58 -1.27 -12.87
C ILE A 32 -1.91 -0.56 -12.65
N GLY A 33 -2.06 0.18 -11.57
CA GLY A 33 -3.28 0.94 -11.31
C GLY A 33 -3.13 1.81 -10.08
N THR A 34 -3.96 2.85 -10.03
CA THR A 34 -4.02 3.74 -8.88
C THR A 34 -5.48 3.99 -8.53
N ALA A 35 -5.77 4.15 -7.25
CA ALA A 35 -7.11 4.42 -6.75
C ALA A 35 -7.04 5.50 -5.68
N MET A 36 -7.99 6.44 -5.72
CA MET A 36 -8.10 7.48 -4.71
C MET A 36 -9.23 7.18 -3.74
N THR A 37 -10.06 6.20 -4.05
CA THR A 37 -11.19 5.78 -3.22
C THR A 37 -11.28 4.26 -3.21
N GLU A 38 -12.02 3.74 -2.24
CA GLU A 38 -12.30 2.30 -2.19
C GLU A 38 -13.10 1.84 -3.42
N GLU A 39 -14.03 2.66 -3.88
CA GLU A 39 -14.86 2.35 -5.05
C GLU A 39 -14.01 2.18 -6.32
N GLU A 40 -12.91 2.92 -6.43
CA GLU A 40 -11.98 2.78 -7.55
C GLU A 40 -11.07 1.57 -7.41
N PHE A 41 -10.82 1.17 -6.17
CA PHE A 41 -9.82 0.14 -5.87
C PHE A 41 -10.28 -1.27 -6.27
N TRP A 42 -11.46 -1.70 -5.81
CA TRP A 42 -11.87 -3.09 -6.02
C TRP A 42 -11.98 -3.50 -7.50
N PRO A 43 -12.49 -2.63 -8.41
CA PRO A 43 -12.47 -2.98 -9.83
C PRO A 43 -11.07 -3.22 -10.40
N LEU A 44 -10.06 -2.51 -9.89
CA LEU A 44 -8.67 -2.72 -10.31
C LEU A 44 -8.20 -4.11 -9.90
N MET A 45 -8.53 -4.55 -8.69
CA MET A 45 -8.17 -5.89 -8.20
C MET A 45 -8.79 -6.99 -9.06
N GLU A 46 -10.02 -6.77 -9.52
CA GLU A 46 -10.72 -7.75 -10.35
C GLU A 46 -10.18 -7.79 -11.77
N LYS A 47 -9.72 -6.65 -12.27
CA LYS A 47 -9.17 -6.56 -13.63
C LYS A 47 -7.82 -7.26 -13.74
N GLN A 48 -6.94 -7.04 -12.78
CA GLN A 48 -5.61 -7.65 -12.76
C GLN A 48 -5.11 -7.72 -11.33
N LEU A 49 -4.82 -8.93 -10.84
CA LEU A 49 -4.34 -9.12 -9.49
C LEU A 49 -2.90 -8.63 -9.37
N PRO A 50 -2.62 -7.70 -8.45
CA PRO A 50 -1.25 -7.23 -8.23
C PRO A 50 -0.47 -8.21 -7.35
N ASP A 51 0.85 -8.00 -7.29
CA ASP A 51 1.69 -8.67 -6.30
C ASP A 51 1.63 -7.94 -4.96
N MET A 52 1.49 -6.60 -5.02
CA MET A 52 1.46 -5.75 -3.83
C MET A 52 0.46 -4.62 -3.98
N VAL A 53 -0.19 -4.27 -2.87
CA VAL A 53 -0.98 -3.04 -2.75
C VAL A 53 -0.25 -2.12 -1.79
N LEU A 54 0.05 -0.90 -2.24
CA LEU A 54 0.56 0.16 -1.37
C LEU A 54 -0.64 0.97 -0.91
N LEU A 55 -0.88 1.03 0.39
CA LEU A 55 -2.15 1.50 0.94
C LEU A 55 -1.92 2.56 2.00
N ASP A 56 -2.56 3.72 1.84
CA ASP A 56 -2.58 4.75 2.88
C ASP A 56 -3.74 4.46 3.85
N LEU A 57 -3.44 4.48 5.14
CA LEU A 57 -4.46 4.25 6.17
C LEU A 57 -5.42 5.42 6.33
N GLY A 58 -4.98 6.64 6.03
CA GLY A 58 -5.81 7.84 6.19
C GLY A 58 -6.83 8.06 5.07
N LEU A 59 -7.14 7.04 4.32
CA LEU A 59 -8.00 7.14 3.14
C LEU A 59 -9.38 7.70 3.48
N GLY A 60 -9.82 8.71 2.71
CA GLY A 60 -11.15 9.30 2.87
C GLY A 60 -11.35 10.03 4.18
N GLY A 61 -10.29 10.40 4.87
CA GLY A 61 -10.39 11.07 6.17
C GLY A 61 -10.77 10.15 7.32
N SER A 62 -10.86 8.83 7.05
CA SER A 62 -11.22 7.84 8.06
C SER A 62 -10.04 6.92 8.31
N THR A 63 -9.72 6.69 9.59
CA THR A 63 -8.63 5.78 9.94
C THR A 63 -9.05 4.31 9.89
N THR A 64 -10.33 4.01 9.71
CA THR A 64 -10.82 2.63 9.68
C THR A 64 -10.92 2.03 8.29
N ILE A 65 -11.15 2.86 7.26
CA ILE A 65 -11.33 2.37 5.89
C ILE A 65 -10.09 1.61 5.40
N GLY A 66 -8.90 2.18 5.62
CA GLY A 66 -7.67 1.54 5.18
C GLY A 66 -7.45 0.18 5.86
N VAL A 67 -7.72 0.08 7.16
CA VAL A 67 -7.60 -1.18 7.88
C VAL A 67 -8.59 -2.22 7.34
N GLU A 68 -9.81 -1.81 7.05
CA GLU A 68 -10.83 -2.71 6.50
C GLU A 68 -10.45 -3.17 5.09
N ILE A 69 -9.91 -2.29 4.26
CA ILE A 69 -9.42 -2.67 2.93
C ILE A 69 -8.33 -3.73 3.09
N CYS A 70 -7.39 -3.52 4.00
CA CYS A 70 -6.31 -4.48 4.27
C CYS A 70 -6.88 -5.84 4.68
N ARG A 71 -7.83 -5.86 5.61
CA ARG A 71 -8.46 -7.08 6.08
C ARG A 71 -9.16 -7.82 4.92
N ASN A 72 -9.87 -7.09 4.07
CA ASN A 72 -10.58 -7.69 2.94
C ASN A 72 -9.63 -8.21 1.86
N ILE A 73 -8.51 -7.52 1.62
CA ILE A 73 -7.48 -8.04 0.71
C ILE A 73 -6.96 -9.36 1.25
N ARG A 74 -6.60 -9.43 2.52
CA ARG A 74 -6.07 -10.64 3.12
C ARG A 74 -7.05 -11.80 3.03
N LYS A 75 -8.34 -11.51 3.23
CA LYS A 75 -9.39 -12.52 3.21
C LYS A 75 -9.67 -13.03 1.80
N ARG A 76 -9.73 -12.13 0.83
CA ARG A 76 -10.13 -12.47 -0.55
C ARG A 76 -8.95 -12.81 -1.45
N PHE A 77 -7.78 -12.25 -1.19
CA PHE A 77 -6.59 -12.37 -2.05
C PHE A 77 -5.37 -12.64 -1.18
N PRO A 78 -5.28 -13.83 -0.57
CA PRO A 78 -4.26 -14.09 0.47
C PRO A 78 -2.82 -14.05 -0.02
N THR A 79 -2.58 -14.12 -1.33
CA THR A 79 -1.22 -14.05 -1.88
C THR A 79 -0.73 -12.62 -2.11
N VAL A 80 -1.64 -11.64 -2.09
CA VAL A 80 -1.27 -10.24 -2.32
C VAL A 80 -0.62 -9.67 -1.07
N LYS A 81 0.53 -9.02 -1.23
CA LYS A 81 1.19 -8.33 -0.12
C LYS A 81 0.57 -6.95 0.06
N VAL A 82 0.48 -6.51 1.29
CA VAL A 82 -0.02 -5.17 1.62
C VAL A 82 1.08 -4.41 2.35
N LEU A 83 1.54 -3.31 1.75
CA LEU A 83 2.49 -2.40 2.37
C LEU A 83 1.74 -1.10 2.70
N ILE A 84 1.69 -0.77 3.98
CA ILE A 84 1.08 0.46 4.44
C ILE A 84 2.07 1.60 4.28
N PHE A 85 1.65 2.72 3.70
CA PHE A 85 2.47 3.91 3.56
C PHE A 85 1.62 5.10 4.03
N THR A 86 1.84 5.54 5.28
CA THR A 86 0.88 6.43 5.94
C THR A 86 1.54 7.57 6.70
N GLY A 87 0.82 8.71 6.75
CA GLY A 87 1.19 9.84 7.59
C GLY A 87 0.70 9.75 9.04
N GLU A 88 0.01 8.67 9.41
CA GLU A 88 -0.52 8.47 10.76
C GLU A 88 0.58 8.04 11.74
N VAL A 89 1.58 8.93 11.93
CA VAL A 89 2.84 8.60 12.59
C VAL A 89 2.74 8.47 14.12
N LEU A 90 1.72 9.06 14.74
CA LEU A 90 1.54 9.02 16.18
C LEU A 90 0.40 8.11 16.64
N ASN A 91 -0.03 7.20 15.77
CA ASN A 91 -1.18 6.35 16.05
C ASN A 91 -0.79 4.87 16.08
N GLU A 92 -0.12 4.47 17.18
CA GLU A 92 0.35 3.10 17.35
C GLU A 92 -0.77 2.08 17.31
N LYS A 93 -1.95 2.42 17.84
CA LYS A 93 -3.10 1.53 17.81
C LYS A 93 -3.50 1.21 16.36
N LEU A 94 -3.47 2.22 15.51
CA LEU A 94 -3.81 2.04 14.10
C LEU A 94 -2.80 1.12 13.41
N TRP A 95 -1.51 1.24 13.74
CA TRP A 95 -0.48 0.38 13.20
C TRP A 95 -0.71 -1.08 13.61
N VAL A 96 -1.01 -1.29 14.89
CA VAL A 96 -1.30 -2.65 15.40
C VAL A 96 -2.53 -3.21 14.70
N ASP A 97 -3.58 -2.41 14.55
CA ASP A 97 -4.80 -2.84 13.87
C ASP A 97 -4.51 -3.24 12.42
N ALA A 98 -3.65 -2.49 11.73
CA ALA A 98 -3.26 -2.81 10.36
C ALA A 98 -2.47 -4.11 10.27
N LEU A 99 -1.54 -4.32 11.19
CA LEU A 99 -0.76 -5.57 11.22
C LEU A 99 -1.66 -6.77 11.54
N ASP A 100 -2.59 -6.61 12.48
CA ASP A 100 -3.56 -7.65 12.81
C ASP A 100 -4.50 -7.93 11.64
N ALA A 101 -4.78 -6.94 10.81
CA ALA A 101 -5.59 -7.10 9.60
C ALA A 101 -4.82 -7.79 8.48
N GLY A 102 -3.52 -8.03 8.65
CA GLY A 102 -2.72 -8.78 7.70
C GLY A 102 -1.74 -7.95 6.86
N ALA A 103 -1.45 -6.70 7.26
CA ALA A 103 -0.43 -5.90 6.56
C ALA A 103 0.94 -6.58 6.68
N ASN A 104 1.70 -6.53 5.60
CA ASN A 104 3.03 -7.15 5.54
C ASN A 104 4.14 -6.18 5.96
N GLY A 105 3.84 -4.89 6.05
CA GLY A 105 4.79 -3.91 6.53
C GLY A 105 4.14 -2.54 6.62
N ILE A 106 4.79 -1.62 7.34
CA ILE A 106 4.34 -0.25 7.50
C ILE A 106 5.51 0.67 7.29
N VAL A 107 5.34 1.66 6.41
CA VAL A 107 6.29 2.75 6.21
C VAL A 107 5.59 4.05 6.58
N LEU A 108 6.21 4.84 7.43
CA LEU A 108 5.64 6.11 7.88
C LEU A 108 6.14 7.25 6.99
N LYS A 109 5.23 8.17 6.65
CA LYS A 109 5.56 9.37 5.88
C LYS A 109 6.18 10.42 6.82
N THR A 110 7.41 10.19 7.27
CA THR A 110 8.08 11.04 8.27
C THR A 110 9.14 11.95 7.66
N GLY A 111 8.96 12.32 6.39
CA GLY A 111 9.98 13.09 5.66
C GLY A 111 10.94 12.22 4.90
N GLU A 112 10.97 10.94 5.15
CA GLU A 112 11.69 9.98 4.34
C GLU A 112 10.76 9.44 3.27
N LEU A 113 11.32 9.18 2.09
CA LEU A 113 10.56 8.63 0.98
C LEU A 113 10.50 7.12 1.09
N LEU A 114 9.48 6.53 0.50
CA LEU A 114 9.41 5.10 0.30
C LEU A 114 10.66 4.67 -0.49
N THR A 115 11.36 3.66 0.00
CA THR A 115 12.59 3.22 -0.64
C THR A 115 12.41 1.88 -1.35
N ARG A 116 13.30 1.63 -2.30
CA ARG A 116 13.38 0.35 -3.00
C ARG A 116 13.56 -0.81 -2.00
N ASP A 117 14.40 -0.60 -0.98
CA ASP A 117 14.67 -1.64 0.01
C ASP A 117 13.41 -2.06 0.78
N GLU A 118 12.57 -1.11 1.13
CA GLU A 118 11.33 -1.41 1.84
C GLU A 118 10.36 -2.22 0.99
N VAL A 119 10.21 -1.87 -0.27
CA VAL A 119 9.38 -2.62 -1.20
C VAL A 119 9.94 -4.03 -1.40
N CYS A 120 11.23 -4.14 -1.60
CA CYS A 120 11.88 -5.43 -1.81
C CYS A 120 11.75 -6.35 -0.58
N ARG A 121 11.88 -5.81 0.64
CA ARG A 121 11.69 -6.59 1.86
C ARG A 121 10.31 -7.24 1.91
N VAL A 122 9.29 -6.44 1.65
CA VAL A 122 7.92 -6.93 1.68
C VAL A 122 7.71 -8.01 0.63
N MET A 123 8.18 -7.76 -0.59
CA MET A 123 7.99 -8.71 -1.69
C MET A 123 8.77 -9.99 -1.50
N GLN A 124 9.91 -9.93 -0.82
CA GLN A 124 10.72 -11.12 -0.55
C GLN A 124 10.29 -11.86 0.71
N GLY A 125 9.25 -11.39 1.40
CA GLY A 125 8.74 -12.02 2.60
C GLY A 125 9.62 -11.86 3.83
N LYS A 126 10.53 -10.89 3.83
CA LYS A 126 11.40 -10.64 4.98
C LYS A 126 10.64 -9.85 6.04
N GLN A 127 10.93 -10.15 7.28
CA GLN A 127 10.31 -9.44 8.39
C GLN A 127 10.89 -8.03 8.55
N TRP A 128 10.05 -7.18 9.03
CA TRP A 128 10.38 -5.81 9.38
C TRP A 128 11.27 -5.73 10.58
#